data_62183ff6a048920ed4a80021b6ac5a09
#
_entry.id   62183ff6a048920ed4a80021b6ac5a09
#
_cell.length_a   1.000
_cell.length_b   1.000
_cell.length_c   1.000
_cell.angle_alpha   90.00
_cell.angle_beta   90.00
_cell.angle_gamma   90.00
#
_symmetry.space_group_name_H-M   'P 1'
#
loop_
_entity.id
_entity.type
_entity.pdbx_description
1 polymer ?
#
loop_
_entity_poly.entity_id
_entity_poly.type
_entity_poly.pdbx_seq_one_letter_code
_entity_poly.pdbx_strand_id
1 'polypeptide(L)'
;TIGMTQSSEGLRPDTALVSQALSPFSDDLDFEWHVCNPLIDSSSVTLQHWRDWLDIIAAKLPFCDGILILHGTDSMAYTANLLALALQGLGKPIVLTGSQWPYAAENSDAPRNLSTAVAAFSLKLKQTVIAFDGKLYPAVGSSKVSTETAAGFDNPHFGAIAEWDETQGWNHIRVPSQDTADVSDDLKIRYPDPQAKIAVRTLIPGFAVQELADGLGQLPAHALILQSYGHGNTPANKGFIRAVRDFTQQGKLLLNISQVQQGRTAAVYAQGNAFRNSGIINGGKCNLETATALMTLAVSQGWGAEDVHKELVRLKLV
;
A
#
# COMPACT_ATOMS: atom_id res chain seq x y z
N THR A 1 11.21 -7.73 -12.45
CA THR A 1 10.28 -8.70 -11.94
C THR A 1 10.91 -10.09 -11.94
N ILE A 2 11.05 -10.65 -10.75
CA ILE A 2 11.86 -11.85 -10.44
C ILE A 2 11.51 -13.03 -11.35
N GLY A 3 10.25 -13.33 -11.51
CA GLY A 3 9.76 -14.47 -12.29
C GLY A 3 9.50 -14.18 -13.77
N MET A 4 10.19 -13.21 -14.37
CA MET A 4 10.01 -12.85 -15.78
C MET A 4 11.24 -13.19 -16.61
N THR A 5 11.04 -13.75 -17.81
CA THR A 5 12.06 -14.02 -18.80
C THR A 5 11.81 -13.21 -20.07
N GLN A 6 12.88 -12.87 -20.80
CA GLN A 6 12.79 -12.16 -22.07
C GLN A 6 12.27 -13.10 -23.17
N SER A 7 11.29 -12.65 -23.95
CA SER A 7 10.80 -13.32 -25.16
C SER A 7 10.80 -12.38 -26.35
N SER A 8 10.48 -12.87 -27.54
CA SER A 8 10.36 -12.05 -28.75
C SER A 8 9.23 -11.03 -28.69
N GLU A 9 8.25 -11.24 -27.81
CA GLU A 9 7.08 -10.36 -27.63
C GLU A 9 7.18 -9.51 -26.34
N GLY A 10 8.33 -9.53 -25.65
CA GLY A 10 8.57 -8.84 -24.39
C GLY A 10 8.79 -9.81 -23.23
N LEU A 11 8.64 -9.31 -22.00
CA LEU A 11 8.79 -10.11 -20.79
C LEU A 11 7.59 -11.03 -20.60
N ARG A 12 7.84 -12.32 -20.31
CA ARG A 12 6.81 -13.30 -19.97
C ARG A 12 7.12 -14.00 -18.65
N PRO A 13 6.10 -14.46 -17.91
CA PRO A 13 6.29 -15.19 -16.66
C PRO A 13 6.98 -16.55 -16.88
N ASP A 14 7.90 -16.89 -15.95
CA ASP A 14 8.59 -18.18 -15.88
C ASP A 14 8.73 -18.62 -14.41
N THR A 15 7.94 -19.61 -14.01
CA THR A 15 7.93 -20.11 -12.62
C THR A 15 9.21 -20.85 -12.25
N ALA A 16 9.94 -21.42 -13.23
CA ALA A 16 11.21 -22.10 -12.95
C ALA A 16 12.28 -21.14 -12.45
N LEU A 17 12.27 -19.88 -12.94
CA LEU A 17 13.17 -18.83 -12.47
C LEU A 17 12.98 -18.50 -10.98
N VAL A 18 11.74 -18.56 -10.50
CA VAL A 18 11.43 -18.29 -9.08
C VAL A 18 12.05 -19.36 -8.19
N SER A 19 11.88 -20.63 -8.54
CA SER A 19 12.50 -21.74 -7.80
C SER A 19 14.03 -21.66 -7.82
N GLN A 20 14.62 -21.32 -8.96
CA GLN A 20 16.06 -21.09 -9.09
C GLN A 20 16.53 -19.91 -8.21
N ALA A 21 15.79 -18.82 -8.20
CA ALA A 21 16.15 -17.61 -7.46
C ALA A 21 16.10 -17.80 -5.94
N LEU A 22 15.27 -18.73 -5.44
CA LEU A 22 15.15 -19.05 -4.02
C LEU A 22 15.95 -20.26 -3.58
N SER A 23 16.52 -21.04 -4.51
CA SER A 23 17.33 -22.22 -4.17
C SER A 23 18.51 -21.92 -3.23
N PRO A 24 19.19 -20.75 -3.28
CA PRO A 24 20.27 -20.45 -2.35
C PRO A 24 19.85 -20.36 -0.87
N PHE A 25 18.54 -20.20 -0.60
CA PHE A 25 17.99 -20.07 0.75
C PHE A 25 17.33 -21.35 1.27
N SER A 26 17.33 -22.44 0.51
CA SER A 26 16.65 -23.68 0.86
C SER A 26 17.35 -24.50 1.94
N ASP A 27 18.60 -24.19 2.28
CA ASP A 27 19.31 -24.80 3.39
C ASP A 27 18.84 -24.27 4.76
N ASP A 28 18.33 -23.03 4.79
CA ASP A 28 17.90 -22.33 6.00
C ASP A 28 16.37 -22.26 6.16
N LEU A 29 15.63 -22.40 5.06
CA LEU A 29 14.18 -22.22 5.01
C LEU A 29 13.48 -23.31 4.20
N ASP A 30 12.41 -23.86 4.77
CA ASP A 30 11.46 -24.70 4.04
C ASP A 30 10.41 -23.81 3.35
N PHE A 31 10.31 -23.93 2.03
CA PHE A 31 9.33 -23.17 1.25
C PHE A 31 8.14 -24.04 0.85
N GLU A 32 6.94 -23.66 1.28
CA GLU A 32 5.70 -24.11 0.67
C GLU A 32 5.24 -23.11 -0.39
N TRP A 33 5.06 -23.57 -1.61
CA TRP A 33 4.76 -22.72 -2.76
C TRP A 33 3.26 -22.57 -3.02
N HIS A 34 2.84 -21.35 -3.25
CA HIS A 34 1.57 -21.05 -3.89
C HIS A 34 1.82 -20.21 -5.13
N VAL A 35 1.43 -20.72 -6.29
CA VAL A 35 1.60 -20.03 -7.57
C VAL A 35 0.23 -19.66 -8.12
N CYS A 36 0.00 -18.38 -8.37
CA CYS A 36 -1.22 -17.91 -9.03
C CYS A 36 -1.28 -18.47 -10.45
N ASN A 37 -2.42 -19.05 -10.82
CA ASN A 37 -2.63 -19.57 -12.16
C ASN A 37 -3.95 -19.06 -12.75
N PRO A 38 -3.92 -18.22 -13.80
CA PRO A 38 -2.73 -17.71 -14.48
C PRO A 38 -1.90 -16.77 -13.59
N LEU A 39 -0.62 -16.58 -13.93
CA LEU A 39 0.21 -15.54 -13.31
C LEU A 39 -0.38 -14.16 -13.60
N ILE A 40 -0.37 -13.29 -12.61
CA ILE A 40 -1.03 -11.99 -12.65
C ILE A 40 0.02 -10.90 -12.91
N ASP A 41 -0.13 -10.15 -13.98
CA ASP A 41 0.59 -8.89 -14.13
C ASP A 41 0.12 -7.91 -13.05
N SER A 42 1.07 -7.30 -12.32
CA SER A 42 0.74 -6.39 -11.21
C SER A 42 -0.06 -5.17 -11.64
N SER A 43 0.04 -4.74 -12.90
CA SER A 43 -0.80 -3.68 -13.47
C SER A 43 -2.28 -4.08 -13.61
N SER A 44 -2.57 -5.37 -13.57
CA SER A 44 -3.90 -5.96 -13.73
C SER A 44 -4.51 -6.47 -12.42
N VAL A 45 -3.90 -6.13 -11.28
CA VAL A 45 -4.43 -6.50 -9.96
C VAL A 45 -5.79 -5.84 -9.72
N THR A 46 -6.73 -6.62 -9.19
CA THR A 46 -8.09 -6.22 -8.86
C THR A 46 -8.42 -6.42 -7.39
N LEU A 47 -9.53 -5.86 -6.91
CA LEU A 47 -10.03 -6.08 -5.55
C LEU A 47 -10.35 -7.56 -5.29
N GLN A 48 -10.78 -8.30 -6.33
CA GLN A 48 -11.01 -9.73 -6.22
C GLN A 48 -9.71 -10.49 -5.96
N HIS A 49 -8.61 -10.15 -6.66
CA HIS A 49 -7.31 -10.75 -6.40
C HIS A 49 -6.86 -10.54 -4.95
N TRP A 50 -7.03 -9.34 -4.41
CA TRP A 50 -6.72 -9.07 -3.00
C TRP A 50 -7.54 -9.91 -2.04
N ARG A 51 -8.82 -10.11 -2.34
CA ARG A 51 -9.69 -10.97 -1.54
C ARG A 51 -9.21 -12.42 -1.56
N ASP A 52 -8.94 -12.95 -2.74
CA ASP A 52 -8.46 -14.32 -2.92
C ASP A 52 -7.11 -14.55 -2.21
N TRP A 53 -6.22 -13.59 -2.28
CA TRP A 53 -4.93 -13.65 -1.58
C TRP A 53 -5.08 -13.59 -0.06
N LEU A 54 -6.02 -12.84 0.46
CA LEU A 54 -6.33 -12.85 1.90
C LEU A 54 -6.85 -14.20 2.36
N ASP A 55 -7.67 -14.90 1.55
CA ASP A 55 -8.10 -16.26 1.85
C ASP A 55 -6.93 -17.25 1.89
N ILE A 56 -6.00 -17.14 0.93
CA ILE A 56 -4.78 -17.96 0.91
C ILE A 56 -3.91 -17.68 2.14
N ILE A 57 -3.68 -16.40 2.46
CA ILE A 57 -2.91 -15.98 3.64
C ILE A 57 -3.57 -16.52 4.92
N ALA A 58 -4.88 -16.38 5.07
CA ALA A 58 -5.62 -16.89 6.22
C ALA A 58 -5.45 -18.39 6.41
N ALA A 59 -5.51 -19.15 5.31
CA ALA A 59 -5.38 -20.60 5.33
C ALA A 59 -3.95 -21.06 5.63
N LYS A 60 -2.93 -20.33 5.19
CA LYS A 60 -1.52 -20.77 5.29
C LYS A 60 -0.80 -20.23 6.53
N LEU A 61 -1.09 -19.02 6.94
CA LEU A 61 -0.38 -18.34 8.03
C LEU A 61 -0.32 -19.12 9.35
N PRO A 62 -1.33 -19.90 9.78
CA PRO A 62 -1.23 -20.72 10.97
C PRO A 62 -0.12 -21.79 10.93
N PHE A 63 0.26 -22.26 9.75
CA PHE A 63 1.15 -23.40 9.53
C PHE A 63 2.57 -23.01 9.09
N CYS A 64 2.90 -21.71 9.00
CA CYS A 64 4.22 -21.23 8.60
C CYS A 64 4.70 -20.13 9.56
N ASP A 65 5.99 -19.80 9.53
CA ASP A 65 6.59 -18.73 10.33
C ASP A 65 6.39 -17.33 9.74
N GLY A 66 5.92 -17.25 8.52
CA GLY A 66 5.58 -16.02 7.81
C GLY A 66 5.36 -16.27 6.32
N ILE A 67 5.04 -15.23 5.58
CA ILE A 67 4.74 -15.33 4.15
C ILE A 67 5.62 -14.38 3.35
N LEU A 68 6.29 -14.91 2.33
CA LEU A 68 7.01 -14.16 1.31
C LEU A 68 6.15 -14.06 0.06
N ILE A 69 5.88 -12.82 -0.39
CA ILE A 69 5.10 -12.55 -1.60
C ILE A 69 6.01 -11.95 -2.67
N LEU A 70 6.21 -12.69 -3.75
CA LEU A 70 6.89 -12.19 -4.95
C LEU A 70 5.86 -11.50 -5.85
N HIS A 71 5.99 -10.20 -6.00
CA HIS A 71 4.99 -9.34 -6.63
C HIS A 71 5.62 -8.46 -7.71
N GLY A 72 4.91 -8.19 -8.80
CA GLY A 72 5.32 -7.15 -9.75
C GLY A 72 5.30 -5.76 -9.13
N THR A 73 6.24 -4.90 -9.48
CA THR A 73 6.50 -3.66 -8.74
C THR A 73 5.43 -2.57 -8.91
N ASP A 74 4.60 -2.60 -9.96
CA ASP A 74 3.68 -1.50 -10.29
C ASP A 74 2.57 -1.29 -9.26
N SER A 75 2.01 -2.36 -8.70
CA SER A 75 0.98 -2.27 -7.66
C SER A 75 1.40 -2.90 -6.33
N MET A 76 2.69 -3.25 -6.15
CA MET A 76 3.18 -3.88 -4.92
C MET A 76 2.91 -3.03 -3.68
N ALA A 77 3.12 -1.72 -3.76
CA ALA A 77 2.84 -0.82 -2.63
C ALA A 77 1.35 -0.79 -2.28
N TYR A 78 0.45 -0.82 -3.26
CA TYR A 78 -1.00 -0.92 -3.02
C TYR A 78 -1.36 -2.22 -2.32
N THR A 79 -0.84 -3.35 -2.80
CA THR A 79 -1.05 -4.67 -2.19
C THR A 79 -0.50 -4.72 -0.77
N ALA A 80 0.72 -4.22 -0.54
CA ALA A 80 1.33 -4.20 0.78
C ALA A 80 0.52 -3.37 1.78
N ASN A 81 0.08 -2.16 1.38
CA ASN A 81 -0.77 -1.31 2.21
C ASN A 81 -2.12 -1.98 2.53
N LEU A 82 -2.75 -2.62 1.53
CA LEU A 82 -4.00 -3.34 1.77
C LEU A 82 -3.81 -4.47 2.78
N LEU A 83 -2.79 -5.32 2.60
CA LEU A 83 -2.52 -6.42 3.52
C LEU A 83 -2.26 -5.91 4.94
N ALA A 84 -1.50 -4.81 5.10
CA ALA A 84 -1.23 -4.21 6.40
C ALA A 84 -2.49 -3.71 7.11
N LEU A 85 -3.47 -3.19 6.36
CA LEU A 85 -4.73 -2.68 6.92
C LEU A 85 -5.78 -3.79 7.09
N ALA A 86 -5.76 -4.79 6.22
CA ALA A 86 -6.73 -5.89 6.24
C ALA A 86 -6.46 -6.91 7.34
N LEU A 87 -5.19 -7.18 7.65
CA LEU A 87 -4.75 -8.22 8.59
C LEU A 87 -4.51 -7.61 9.98
N GLN A 88 -5.51 -7.68 10.84
CA GLN A 88 -5.44 -7.17 12.21
C GLN A 88 -4.98 -8.28 13.19
N GLY A 89 -4.08 -7.95 14.11
CA GLY A 89 -3.53 -8.93 15.05
C GLY A 89 -2.52 -9.88 14.39
N LEU A 90 -1.87 -9.43 13.31
CA LEU A 90 -0.86 -10.22 12.60
C LEU A 90 0.31 -10.55 13.53
N GLY A 91 0.46 -11.84 13.86
CA GLY A 91 1.51 -12.33 14.76
C GLY A 91 2.83 -12.73 14.06
N LYS A 92 2.86 -12.71 12.73
CA LYS A 92 3.96 -13.19 11.89
C LYS A 92 4.25 -12.20 10.76
N PRO A 93 5.48 -12.16 10.20
CA PRO A 93 5.80 -11.26 9.10
C PRO A 93 5.11 -11.67 7.80
N ILE A 94 4.66 -10.66 7.04
CA ILE A 94 4.34 -10.78 5.61
C ILE A 94 5.30 -9.85 4.89
N VAL A 95 6.17 -10.41 4.06
CA VAL A 95 7.21 -9.69 3.34
C VAL A 95 6.87 -9.68 1.86
N LEU A 96 6.71 -8.48 1.28
CA LEU A 96 6.57 -8.33 -0.16
C LEU A 96 7.90 -7.91 -0.77
N THR A 97 8.23 -8.51 -1.90
CA THR A 97 9.37 -8.09 -2.72
C THR A 97 9.10 -8.34 -4.19
N GLY A 98 9.95 -7.80 -5.02
CA GLY A 98 9.95 -7.91 -6.47
C GLY A 98 11.27 -7.43 -7.02
N SER A 99 11.33 -7.07 -8.29
CA SER A 99 12.52 -6.45 -8.87
C SER A 99 12.15 -5.51 -10.01
N GLN A 100 13.00 -4.50 -10.24
CA GLN A 100 12.89 -3.60 -11.40
C GLN A 100 13.28 -4.35 -12.67
N TRP A 101 14.34 -5.18 -12.58
CA TRP A 101 14.88 -5.96 -13.70
C TRP A 101 14.63 -7.45 -13.52
N PRO A 102 14.50 -8.24 -14.62
CA PRO A 102 14.40 -9.68 -14.55
C PRO A 102 15.57 -10.32 -13.79
N TYR A 103 15.30 -11.41 -13.07
CA TYR A 103 16.33 -12.10 -12.27
C TYR A 103 17.60 -12.44 -13.06
N ALA A 104 17.44 -12.90 -14.30
CA ALA A 104 18.55 -13.29 -15.19
C ALA A 104 19.24 -12.12 -15.91
N ALA A 105 18.78 -10.88 -15.71
CA ALA A 105 19.40 -9.72 -16.32
C ALA A 105 20.74 -9.39 -15.67
N GLU A 106 21.69 -8.89 -16.46
CA GLU A 106 22.94 -8.35 -15.94
C GLU A 106 22.64 -7.16 -15.01
N ASN A 107 23.26 -7.15 -13.84
CA ASN A 107 23.03 -6.15 -12.79
C ASN A 107 21.57 -6.09 -12.24
N SER A 108 20.85 -7.21 -12.27
CA SER A 108 19.51 -7.29 -11.68
C SER A 108 19.55 -6.97 -10.17
N ASP A 109 18.55 -6.23 -9.73
CA ASP A 109 18.29 -5.95 -8.30
C ASP A 109 17.62 -7.14 -7.58
N ALA A 110 17.16 -8.15 -8.32
CA ALA A 110 16.40 -9.27 -7.77
C ALA A 110 17.17 -10.09 -6.72
N PRO A 111 18.45 -10.47 -6.88
CA PRO A 111 19.18 -11.21 -5.86
C PRO A 111 19.25 -10.46 -4.52
N ARG A 112 19.56 -9.17 -4.55
CA ARG A 112 19.62 -8.32 -3.35
C ARG A 112 18.25 -8.18 -2.68
N ASN A 113 17.19 -8.00 -3.47
CA ASN A 113 15.84 -7.87 -2.96
C ASN A 113 15.37 -9.18 -2.30
N LEU A 114 15.69 -10.33 -2.89
CA LEU A 114 15.40 -11.64 -2.31
C LEU A 114 16.19 -11.89 -1.02
N SER A 115 17.49 -11.60 -1.01
CA SER A 115 18.34 -11.71 0.19
C SER A 115 17.76 -10.87 1.33
N THR A 116 17.40 -9.60 1.05
CA THR A 116 16.76 -8.72 2.04
C THR A 116 15.43 -9.28 2.55
N ALA A 117 14.60 -9.80 1.63
CA ALA A 117 13.28 -10.32 1.98
C ALA A 117 13.35 -11.60 2.82
N VAL A 118 14.26 -12.50 2.51
CA VAL A 118 14.50 -13.72 3.29
C VAL A 118 15.07 -13.38 4.65
N ALA A 119 16.06 -12.51 4.71
CA ALA A 119 16.66 -12.07 5.98
C ALA A 119 15.63 -11.42 6.92
N ALA A 120 14.57 -10.78 6.38
CA ALA A 120 13.53 -10.11 7.18
C ALA A 120 12.82 -11.05 8.16
N PHE A 121 12.76 -12.35 7.88
CA PHE A 121 12.14 -13.33 8.79
C PHE A 121 12.90 -13.49 10.11
N SER A 122 14.23 -13.25 10.13
CA SER A 122 15.03 -13.27 11.35
C SER A 122 14.63 -12.18 12.35
N LEU A 123 14.02 -11.08 11.90
CA LEU A 123 13.57 -9.98 12.75
C LEU A 123 12.25 -10.27 13.47
N LYS A 124 11.56 -11.37 13.16
CA LYS A 124 10.29 -11.80 13.79
C LYS A 124 9.25 -10.68 13.85
N LEU A 125 9.17 -9.89 12.80
CA LEU A 125 8.22 -8.78 12.70
C LEU A 125 6.78 -9.29 12.75
N LYS A 126 5.88 -8.49 13.31
CA LYS A 126 4.44 -8.77 13.39
C LYS A 126 3.65 -7.83 12.50
N GLN A 127 4.13 -7.61 11.28
CA GLN A 127 3.55 -6.65 10.35
C GLN A 127 3.88 -7.01 8.90
N THR A 128 3.16 -6.35 7.99
CA THR A 128 3.45 -6.41 6.55
C THR A 128 4.52 -5.37 6.20
N VAL A 129 5.52 -5.79 5.45
CA VAL A 129 6.67 -4.97 5.05
C VAL A 129 7.00 -5.14 3.57
N ILE A 130 7.68 -4.15 2.99
CA ILE A 130 8.29 -4.21 1.66
C ILE A 130 9.80 -4.32 1.85
N ALA A 131 10.42 -5.35 1.25
CA ALA A 131 11.86 -5.52 1.17
C ALA A 131 12.33 -5.11 -0.22
N PHE A 132 13.17 -4.06 -0.32
CA PHE A 132 13.64 -3.57 -1.60
C PHE A 132 14.97 -2.80 -1.46
N ASP A 133 15.91 -3.03 -2.37
CA ASP A 133 17.23 -2.41 -2.41
C ASP A 133 18.00 -2.43 -1.07
N GLY A 134 18.00 -3.58 -0.40
CA GLY A 134 18.66 -3.74 0.90
C GLY A 134 17.94 -3.05 2.07
N LYS A 135 16.74 -2.52 1.85
CA LYS A 135 15.97 -1.82 2.87
C LYS A 135 14.65 -2.52 3.15
N LEU A 136 14.21 -2.43 4.38
CA LEU A 136 12.93 -2.94 4.82
C LEU A 136 12.03 -1.77 5.23
N TYR A 137 10.92 -1.61 4.54
CA TYR A 137 9.97 -0.52 4.79
C TYR A 137 8.67 -1.04 5.40
N PRO A 138 8.05 -0.32 6.35
CA PRO A 138 6.69 -0.64 6.77
C PRO A 138 5.77 -0.47 5.56
N ALA A 139 4.80 -1.38 5.39
CA ALA A 139 3.88 -1.30 4.25
C ALA A 139 3.08 0.01 4.22
N VAL A 140 2.56 0.43 5.39
CA VAL A 140 1.82 1.69 5.53
C VAL A 140 2.71 2.89 5.22
N GLY A 141 2.30 3.70 4.26
CA GLY A 141 3.01 4.89 3.83
C GLY A 141 4.08 4.65 2.75
N SER A 142 4.33 3.39 2.35
CA SER A 142 5.28 3.09 1.28
C SER A 142 4.69 3.30 -0.10
N SER A 143 5.54 3.81 -1.01
CA SER A 143 5.22 4.07 -2.42
C SER A 143 6.33 3.57 -3.34
N LYS A 144 5.99 3.27 -4.60
CA LYS A 144 6.96 3.15 -5.68
C LYS A 144 7.41 4.57 -6.07
N VAL A 145 8.71 4.85 -5.98
CA VAL A 145 9.27 6.19 -6.19
C VAL A 145 10.18 6.30 -7.41
N SER A 146 10.58 5.17 -7.98
CA SER A 146 11.42 5.14 -9.18
C SER A 146 11.07 3.95 -10.07
N THR A 147 11.24 4.15 -11.36
CA THR A 147 11.24 3.10 -12.41
C THR A 147 12.63 2.88 -13.00
N GLU A 148 13.61 3.72 -12.64
CA GLU A 148 14.91 3.82 -13.29
C GLU A 148 16.06 3.26 -12.44
N THR A 149 15.86 3.12 -11.13
CA THR A 149 16.91 2.72 -10.19
C THR A 149 16.50 1.54 -9.34
N ALA A 150 17.48 0.82 -8.76
CA ALA A 150 17.23 -0.25 -7.79
C ALA A 150 16.45 0.27 -6.56
N ALA A 151 16.67 1.52 -6.14
CA ALA A 151 15.91 2.19 -5.08
C ALA A 151 14.49 2.53 -5.54
N GLY A 152 13.71 1.52 -5.91
CA GLY A 152 12.38 1.66 -6.50
C GLY A 152 11.27 2.03 -5.50
N PHE A 153 11.50 1.85 -4.20
CA PHE A 153 10.51 2.11 -3.15
C PHE A 153 11.07 2.99 -2.05
N ASP A 154 10.18 3.76 -1.43
CA ASP A 154 10.50 4.58 -0.25
C ASP A 154 9.27 4.73 0.65
N ASN A 155 9.51 5.12 1.89
CA ASN A 155 8.49 5.53 2.84
C ASN A 155 8.85 6.91 3.42
N PRO A 156 8.39 8.01 2.78
CA PRO A 156 8.85 9.36 3.10
C PRO A 156 8.60 9.82 4.54
N HIS A 157 7.58 9.25 5.21
CA HIS A 157 7.19 9.65 6.56
C HIS A 157 7.79 8.80 7.67
N PHE A 158 7.94 7.50 7.43
CA PHE A 158 8.39 6.56 8.45
C PHE A 158 9.82 6.07 8.21
N GLY A 159 10.30 6.14 6.96
CA GLY A 159 11.61 5.65 6.55
C GLY A 159 11.71 4.13 6.56
N ALA A 160 12.90 3.62 6.29
CA ALA A 160 13.21 2.21 6.44
C ALA A 160 13.25 1.81 7.93
N ILE A 161 12.73 0.63 8.25
CA ILE A 161 12.79 0.06 9.62
C ILE A 161 14.06 -0.73 9.87
N ALA A 162 14.73 -1.21 8.82
CA ALA A 162 16.03 -1.85 8.88
C ALA A 162 16.73 -1.78 7.52
N GLU A 163 18.07 -1.91 7.54
CA GLU A 163 18.89 -1.99 6.33
C GLU A 163 19.70 -3.30 6.38
N TRP A 164 19.68 -4.04 5.27
CA TRP A 164 20.35 -5.32 5.12
C TRP A 164 21.62 -5.20 4.30
N ASP A 165 22.68 -5.73 4.82
CA ASP A 165 23.95 -5.96 4.11
C ASP A 165 24.31 -7.44 4.17
N GLU A 166 24.64 -8.06 3.04
CA GLU A 166 24.91 -9.50 2.96
C GLU A 166 26.13 -9.94 3.76
N THR A 167 27.06 -9.01 4.05
CA THR A 167 28.29 -9.29 4.80
C THR A 167 28.19 -8.93 6.27
N GLN A 168 27.42 -7.88 6.60
CA GLN A 168 27.32 -7.34 7.96
C GLN A 168 26.02 -7.69 8.67
N GLY A 169 25.03 -8.17 7.93
CA GLY A 169 23.70 -8.44 8.47
C GLY A 169 22.84 -7.18 8.58
N TRP A 170 21.86 -7.20 9.49
CA TRP A 170 20.96 -6.09 9.72
C TRP A 170 21.64 -4.91 10.42
N ASN A 171 21.50 -3.73 9.83
CA ASN A 171 21.92 -2.45 10.37
C ASN A 171 20.70 -1.54 10.59
N HIS A 172 20.87 -0.50 11.41
CA HIS A 172 19.86 0.57 11.61
C HIS A 172 18.45 0.05 11.94
N ILE A 173 18.35 -1.02 12.73
CA ILE A 173 17.06 -1.60 13.11
C ILE A 173 16.26 -0.59 13.94
N ARG A 174 15.08 -0.18 13.42
CA ARG A 174 14.11 0.67 14.10
C ARG A 174 12.80 -0.13 14.19
N VAL A 175 12.58 -0.81 15.30
CA VAL A 175 11.29 -1.48 15.49
C VAL A 175 10.21 -0.41 15.67
N PRO A 176 9.22 -0.33 14.77
CA PRO A 176 8.16 0.65 14.89
C PRO A 176 7.38 0.41 16.19
N SER A 177 7.03 1.48 16.89
CA SER A 177 6.19 1.42 18.10
C SER A 177 4.74 0.95 17.82
N GLN A 178 4.45 0.47 16.62
CA GLN A 178 3.16 -0.12 16.25
C GLN A 178 2.95 -1.52 16.86
N ASP A 179 4.01 -2.16 17.34
CA ASP A 179 3.96 -3.54 17.81
C ASP A 179 3.31 -3.72 19.21
N THR A 180 2.86 -2.64 19.86
CA THR A 180 2.42 -2.73 21.25
C THR A 180 0.92 -2.59 21.48
N ALA A 181 0.12 -2.28 20.47
CA ALA A 181 -1.31 -2.16 20.61
C ALA A 181 -2.01 -3.29 19.83
N ASP A 182 -2.69 -4.16 20.54
CA ASP A 182 -3.57 -5.21 20.05
C ASP A 182 -2.91 -6.40 19.30
N VAL A 183 -1.89 -7.03 19.86
CA VAL A 183 -1.68 -8.45 19.63
C VAL A 183 -2.81 -9.20 20.32
N SER A 184 -4.00 -9.22 19.73
CA SER A 184 -4.97 -10.25 20.06
C SER A 184 -4.44 -11.54 19.44
N ASP A 185 -4.51 -12.67 20.18
CA ASP A 185 -4.07 -13.97 19.67
C ASP A 185 -4.87 -14.43 18.43
N ASP A 186 -5.91 -13.67 18.05
CA ASP A 186 -6.79 -13.96 16.93
C ASP A 186 -6.59 -12.98 15.76
N LEU A 187 -6.11 -13.53 14.64
CA LEU A 187 -6.07 -12.82 13.35
C LEU A 187 -7.51 -12.45 12.92
N LYS A 188 -7.77 -11.16 12.76
CA LYS A 188 -9.02 -10.65 12.18
C LYS A 188 -8.75 -10.12 10.79
N ILE A 189 -9.53 -10.56 9.81
CA ILE A 189 -9.37 -10.18 8.42
C ILE A 189 -10.52 -9.26 8.00
N ARG A 190 -10.15 -8.11 7.45
CA ARG A 190 -11.06 -7.16 6.81
C ARG A 190 -11.01 -7.38 5.31
N TYR A 191 -11.99 -8.04 4.76
CA TYR A 191 -12.03 -8.34 3.33
C TYR A 191 -12.46 -7.12 2.51
N PRO A 192 -11.78 -6.82 1.38
CA PRO A 192 -12.27 -5.87 0.41
C PRO A 192 -13.51 -6.43 -0.30
N ASP A 193 -14.49 -5.56 -0.56
CA ASP A 193 -15.61 -5.87 -1.45
C ASP A 193 -15.17 -5.64 -2.89
N PRO A 194 -15.22 -6.65 -3.77
CA PRO A 194 -14.88 -6.49 -5.18
C PRO A 194 -15.71 -5.43 -5.91
N GLN A 195 -16.87 -5.08 -5.37
CA GLN A 195 -17.76 -4.04 -5.93
C GLN A 195 -17.49 -2.63 -5.33
N ALA A 196 -16.54 -2.47 -4.43
CA ALA A 196 -16.18 -1.17 -3.88
C ALA A 196 -15.67 -0.23 -4.99
N LYS A 197 -16.24 0.97 -5.06
CA LYS A 197 -15.92 1.97 -6.08
C LYS A 197 -15.23 3.16 -5.43
N ILE A 198 -13.91 3.21 -5.56
CA ILE A 198 -13.07 4.28 -5.05
C ILE A 198 -12.58 5.12 -6.23
N ALA A 199 -12.88 6.40 -6.21
CA ALA A 199 -12.37 7.34 -7.20
C ALA A 199 -11.19 8.15 -6.64
N VAL A 200 -10.27 8.54 -7.52
CA VAL A 200 -9.17 9.46 -7.19
C VAL A 200 -9.29 10.68 -8.08
N ARG A 201 -9.10 11.86 -7.50
CA ARG A 201 -9.00 13.12 -8.24
C ARG A 201 -7.83 13.94 -7.72
N THR A 202 -7.04 14.46 -8.64
CA THR A 202 -5.91 15.33 -8.33
C THR A 202 -6.28 16.76 -8.73
N LEU A 203 -6.15 17.70 -7.81
CA LEU A 203 -6.35 19.12 -8.11
C LEU A 203 -5.13 19.64 -8.90
N ILE A 204 -5.42 20.29 -10.02
CA ILE A 204 -4.45 21.05 -10.79
C ILE A 204 -4.98 22.47 -11.01
N PRO A 205 -4.14 23.47 -11.25
CA PRO A 205 -4.61 24.83 -11.59
C PRO A 205 -5.50 24.83 -12.84
N GLY A 206 -6.60 25.57 -12.81
CA GLY A 206 -7.52 25.73 -13.95
C GLY A 206 -8.81 24.94 -13.80
N PHE A 207 -9.19 24.15 -14.80
CA PHE A 207 -10.54 23.57 -14.95
C PHE A 207 -10.89 22.47 -13.93
N ALA A 208 -9.92 21.80 -13.32
CA ALA A 208 -10.16 20.62 -12.44
C ALA A 208 -11.15 20.90 -11.28
N VAL A 209 -11.13 22.09 -10.69
CA VAL A 209 -12.06 22.47 -9.62
C VAL A 209 -13.48 22.65 -10.14
N GLN A 210 -13.64 23.22 -11.33
CA GLN A 210 -14.95 23.39 -11.96
C GLN A 210 -15.52 22.05 -12.40
N GLU A 211 -14.67 21.17 -12.99
CA GLU A 211 -15.05 19.81 -13.35
C GLU A 211 -15.60 19.04 -12.13
N LEU A 212 -14.90 19.12 -11.00
CA LEU A 212 -15.37 18.50 -9.75
C LEU A 212 -16.66 19.12 -9.24
N ALA A 213 -16.78 20.45 -9.29
CA ALA A 213 -18.00 21.13 -8.85
C ALA A 213 -19.23 20.68 -9.65
N ASP A 214 -19.07 20.44 -10.96
CA ASP A 214 -20.15 20.09 -11.86
C ASP A 214 -20.43 18.56 -11.86
N GLY A 215 -19.39 17.72 -11.69
CA GLY A 215 -19.47 16.28 -11.86
C GLY A 215 -19.57 15.44 -10.58
N LEU A 216 -19.21 16.01 -9.41
CA LEU A 216 -19.08 15.23 -8.19
C LEU A 216 -20.41 14.60 -7.75
N GLY A 217 -21.52 15.27 -7.92
CA GLY A 217 -22.85 14.76 -7.56
C GLY A 217 -23.29 13.53 -8.34
N GLN A 218 -22.77 13.35 -9.55
CA GLN A 218 -23.07 12.22 -10.44
C GLN A 218 -21.98 11.14 -10.43
N LEU A 219 -20.91 11.32 -9.64
CA LEU A 219 -19.81 10.37 -9.55
C LEU A 219 -20.32 9.03 -8.99
N PRO A 220 -20.27 7.93 -9.76
CA PRO A 220 -20.77 6.62 -9.31
C PRO A 220 -19.77 5.92 -8.39
N ALA A 221 -19.14 6.67 -7.49
CA ALA A 221 -18.20 6.17 -6.49
C ALA A 221 -18.81 6.17 -5.10
N HIS A 222 -18.41 5.21 -4.28
CA HIS A 222 -18.75 5.12 -2.87
C HIS A 222 -17.83 6.03 -2.03
N ALA A 223 -16.60 6.22 -2.51
CA ALA A 223 -15.62 7.08 -1.87
C ALA A 223 -14.76 7.83 -2.88
N LEU A 224 -14.26 9.00 -2.48
CA LEU A 224 -13.34 9.84 -3.23
C LEU A 224 -12.08 10.10 -2.42
N ILE A 225 -10.92 9.87 -3.03
CA ILE A 225 -9.63 10.34 -2.56
C ILE A 225 -9.31 11.62 -3.35
N LEU A 226 -9.18 12.73 -2.64
CA LEU A 226 -8.83 14.02 -3.22
C LEU A 226 -7.36 14.33 -2.92
N GLN A 227 -6.52 14.37 -3.94
CA GLN A 227 -5.14 14.85 -3.84
C GLN A 227 -5.13 16.38 -4.01
N SER A 228 -4.95 17.09 -2.91
CA SER A 228 -4.97 18.55 -2.85
C SER A 228 -3.58 19.16 -2.67
N TYR A 229 -3.47 20.49 -2.72
CA TYR A 229 -2.20 21.19 -2.70
C TYR A 229 -1.57 21.22 -1.30
N GLY A 230 -0.27 21.04 -1.23
CA GLY A 230 0.55 21.26 -0.03
C GLY A 230 -0.06 20.62 1.23
N HIS A 231 -0.49 21.44 2.18
CA HIS A 231 -1.09 20.97 3.44
C HIS A 231 -2.59 20.63 3.34
N GLY A 232 -3.07 20.24 2.20
CA GLY A 232 -4.48 19.91 2.02
C GLY A 232 -5.34 21.08 1.55
N ASN A 233 -4.72 22.09 0.93
CA ASN A 233 -5.40 23.27 0.47
C ASN A 233 -6.18 23.03 -0.83
N THR A 234 -7.33 23.67 -0.93
CA THR A 234 -8.17 23.69 -2.12
C THR A 234 -8.50 25.15 -2.49
N PRO A 235 -8.80 25.43 -3.77
CA PRO A 235 -9.29 26.75 -4.16
C PRO A 235 -10.58 27.13 -3.43
N ALA A 236 -10.74 28.41 -3.11
CA ALA A 236 -11.92 28.98 -2.45
C ALA A 236 -13.09 29.11 -3.44
N ASN A 237 -13.56 27.98 -3.99
CA ASN A 237 -14.67 27.91 -4.93
C ASN A 237 -15.94 27.45 -4.21
N LYS A 238 -16.98 28.31 -4.16
CA LYS A 238 -18.23 28.02 -3.46
C LYS A 238 -18.99 26.84 -4.07
N GLY A 239 -18.94 26.67 -5.41
CA GLY A 239 -19.58 25.56 -6.12
C GLY A 239 -18.94 24.24 -5.74
N PHE A 240 -17.61 24.19 -5.74
CA PHE A 240 -16.85 23.02 -5.31
C PHE A 240 -17.14 22.65 -3.85
N ILE A 241 -17.11 23.60 -2.92
CA ILE A 241 -17.41 23.34 -1.50
C ILE A 241 -18.84 22.80 -1.33
N ARG A 242 -19.81 23.32 -2.09
CA ARG A 242 -21.20 22.80 -2.09
C ARG A 242 -21.23 21.38 -2.61
N ALA A 243 -20.61 21.10 -3.75
CA ALA A 243 -20.58 19.76 -4.35
C ALA A 243 -19.95 18.73 -3.40
N VAL A 244 -18.87 19.09 -2.70
CA VAL A 244 -18.24 18.25 -1.67
C VAL A 244 -19.20 17.95 -0.53
N ARG A 245 -19.90 18.96 -0.02
CA ARG A 245 -20.88 18.80 1.05
C ARG A 245 -22.03 17.90 0.61
N ASP A 246 -22.57 18.11 -0.58
CA ASP A 246 -23.68 17.32 -1.12
C ASP A 246 -23.25 15.86 -1.31
N PHE A 247 -21.99 15.62 -1.72
CA PHE A 247 -21.41 14.27 -1.85
C PHE A 247 -21.30 13.55 -0.49
N THR A 248 -20.78 14.24 0.53
CA THR A 248 -20.61 13.64 1.86
C THR A 248 -21.95 13.47 2.60
N GLN A 249 -22.93 14.35 2.38
CA GLN A 249 -24.29 14.22 2.93
C GLN A 249 -25.07 13.04 2.33
N GLN A 250 -24.66 12.52 1.18
CA GLN A 250 -25.20 11.25 0.63
C GLN A 250 -24.60 10.00 1.32
N GLY A 251 -23.84 10.15 2.39
CA GLY A 251 -23.16 9.06 3.08
C GLY A 251 -21.89 8.56 2.38
N LYS A 252 -21.43 9.24 1.34
CA LYS A 252 -20.20 8.91 0.64
C LYS A 252 -18.98 9.47 1.38
N LEU A 253 -17.86 8.76 1.33
CA LEU A 253 -16.64 9.16 2.02
C LEU A 253 -15.75 10.02 1.10
N LEU A 254 -15.18 11.09 1.64
CA LEU A 254 -14.16 11.90 0.98
C LEU A 254 -12.93 12.04 1.88
N LEU A 255 -11.81 11.46 1.42
CA LEU A 255 -10.50 11.56 2.08
C LEU A 255 -9.63 12.57 1.33
N ASN A 256 -9.18 13.61 2.05
CA ASN A 256 -8.27 14.62 1.51
C ASN A 256 -6.82 14.29 1.88
N ILE A 257 -5.97 14.08 0.88
CA ILE A 257 -4.53 13.81 1.04
C ILE A 257 -3.69 14.87 0.31
N SER A 258 -2.42 14.97 0.67
CA SER A 258 -1.48 15.85 -0.05
C SER A 258 -1.02 15.22 -1.37
N GLN A 259 -0.77 16.05 -2.38
CA GLN A 259 -0.04 15.66 -3.60
C GLN A 259 1.47 15.49 -3.36
N VAL A 260 1.96 16.06 -2.28
CA VAL A 260 3.40 16.06 -1.96
C VAL A 260 3.75 14.74 -1.28
N GLN A 261 4.74 14.03 -1.79
CA GLN A 261 5.15 12.72 -1.26
C GLN A 261 5.45 12.73 0.24
N GLN A 262 6.18 13.74 0.73
CA GLN A 262 6.45 13.96 2.16
C GLN A 262 5.50 15.04 2.72
N GLY A 263 4.30 15.16 2.16
CA GLY A 263 3.30 16.10 2.60
C GLY A 263 2.35 15.52 3.65
N ARG A 264 1.76 16.41 4.43
CA ARG A 264 0.64 16.05 5.30
C ARG A 264 -0.48 17.06 5.15
N THR A 265 -1.71 16.60 5.20
CA THR A 265 -2.85 17.50 5.31
C THR A 265 -2.98 17.96 6.76
N ALA A 266 -3.11 19.28 6.96
CA ALA A 266 -3.21 19.90 8.28
C ALA A 266 -4.06 21.18 8.22
N ALA A 267 -4.62 21.58 9.35
CA ALA A 267 -5.42 22.80 9.46
C ALA A 267 -4.53 24.05 9.61
N VAL A 268 -3.75 24.38 8.57
CA VAL A 268 -2.77 25.48 8.65
C VAL A 268 -3.39 26.84 8.30
N TYR A 269 -4.35 26.89 7.37
CA TYR A 269 -4.91 28.14 6.87
C TYR A 269 -6.40 28.30 7.17
N ALA A 270 -6.81 29.49 7.61
CA ALA A 270 -8.21 29.81 7.91
C ALA A 270 -9.16 29.68 6.70
N GLN A 271 -8.66 29.94 5.48
CA GLN A 271 -9.42 29.80 4.23
C GLN A 271 -9.92 28.38 3.96
N GLY A 272 -9.29 27.35 4.53
CA GLY A 272 -9.71 25.96 4.42
C GLY A 272 -10.86 25.54 5.35
N ASN A 273 -11.36 26.42 6.24
CA ASN A 273 -12.40 26.04 7.21
C ASN A 273 -13.71 25.60 6.57
N ALA A 274 -14.18 26.29 5.53
CA ALA A 274 -15.43 25.93 4.83
C ALA A 274 -15.32 24.55 4.17
N PHE A 275 -14.18 24.21 3.61
CA PHE A 275 -13.90 22.91 3.02
C PHE A 275 -13.85 21.82 4.11
N ARG A 276 -13.13 22.06 5.21
CA ARG A 276 -13.07 21.11 6.34
C ARG A 276 -14.44 20.82 6.95
N ASN A 277 -15.29 21.83 7.06
CA ASN A 277 -16.65 21.71 7.59
C ASN A 277 -17.65 21.05 6.60
N SER A 278 -17.18 20.60 5.42
CA SER A 278 -18.01 19.94 4.42
C SER A 278 -18.05 18.40 4.57
N GLY A 279 -17.67 17.84 5.72
CA GLY A 279 -17.72 16.41 6.01
C GLY A 279 -16.55 15.61 5.42
N ILE A 280 -15.46 16.30 5.03
CA ILE A 280 -14.24 15.63 4.54
C ILE A 280 -13.41 15.04 5.68
N ILE A 281 -12.72 13.96 5.37
CA ILE A 281 -11.77 13.31 6.26
C ILE A 281 -10.37 13.84 5.95
N ASN A 282 -9.66 14.28 6.98
CA ASN A 282 -8.26 14.67 6.86
C ASN A 282 -7.37 13.44 6.86
N GLY A 283 -6.65 13.19 5.75
CA GLY A 283 -5.80 12.02 5.57
C GLY A 283 -4.42 12.11 6.24
N GLY A 284 -4.06 13.29 6.76
CA GLY A 284 -2.77 13.48 7.44
C GLY A 284 -1.57 13.18 6.54
N LYS A 285 -0.76 12.21 6.94
CA LYS A 285 0.44 11.72 6.23
C LYS A 285 0.13 10.61 5.21
N CYS A 286 -1.14 10.36 4.93
CA CYS A 286 -1.55 9.28 4.03
C CYS A 286 -1.06 9.54 2.62
N ASN A 287 -0.34 8.59 2.03
CA ASN A 287 -0.02 8.57 0.60
C ASN A 287 -1.18 7.93 -0.19
N LEU A 288 -1.10 7.94 -1.50
CA LEU A 288 -2.18 7.43 -2.36
C LEU A 288 -2.45 5.93 -2.15
N GLU A 289 -1.40 5.14 -1.96
CA GLU A 289 -1.50 3.69 -1.78
C GLU A 289 -2.20 3.34 -0.47
N THR A 290 -1.80 3.98 0.63
CA THR A 290 -2.48 3.82 1.92
C THR A 290 -3.92 4.32 1.87
N ALA A 291 -4.14 5.48 1.24
CA ALA A 291 -5.48 6.04 1.05
C ALA A 291 -6.40 5.09 0.27
N THR A 292 -5.88 4.47 -0.80
CA THR A 292 -6.63 3.51 -1.60
C THR A 292 -7.00 2.28 -0.77
N ALA A 293 -6.06 1.69 -0.05
CA ALA A 293 -6.32 0.55 0.82
C ALA A 293 -7.34 0.89 1.92
N LEU A 294 -7.14 2.02 2.61
CA LEU A 294 -8.01 2.50 3.68
C LEU A 294 -9.44 2.72 3.19
N MET A 295 -9.62 3.45 2.10
CA MET A 295 -10.95 3.77 1.58
C MET A 295 -11.65 2.55 0.98
N THR A 296 -10.90 1.62 0.37
CA THR A 296 -11.44 0.35 -0.09
C THR A 296 -11.99 -0.45 1.08
N LEU A 297 -11.24 -0.59 2.17
CA LEU A 297 -11.71 -1.29 3.36
C LEU A 297 -12.84 -0.53 4.06
N ALA A 298 -12.78 0.79 4.14
CA ALA A 298 -13.83 1.60 4.73
C ALA A 298 -15.19 1.38 4.03
N VAL A 299 -15.21 1.41 2.70
CA VAL A 299 -16.40 1.10 1.90
C VAL A 299 -16.85 -0.34 2.13
N SER A 300 -15.91 -1.28 2.13
CA SER A 300 -16.21 -2.72 2.25
C SER A 300 -16.77 -3.10 3.63
N GLN A 301 -16.36 -2.39 4.69
CA GLN A 301 -16.80 -2.62 6.06
C GLN A 301 -17.97 -1.71 6.50
N GLY A 302 -18.45 -0.84 5.62
CA GLY A 302 -19.51 0.12 5.93
C GLY A 302 -19.11 1.19 6.95
N TRP A 303 -17.82 1.58 6.98
CA TRP A 303 -17.31 2.59 7.89
C TRP A 303 -17.83 3.98 7.55
N GLY A 304 -18.07 4.76 8.61
CA GLY A 304 -18.28 6.19 8.51
C GLY A 304 -16.97 7.00 8.60
N ALA A 305 -17.07 8.31 8.47
CA ALA A 305 -15.92 9.22 8.56
C ALA A 305 -15.15 9.10 9.89
N GLU A 306 -15.88 8.86 10.99
CA GLU A 306 -15.28 8.68 12.31
C GLU A 306 -14.44 7.40 12.41
N ASP A 307 -14.89 6.29 11.83
CA ASP A 307 -14.16 5.03 11.83
C ASP A 307 -12.88 5.13 11.00
N VAL A 308 -12.95 5.80 9.84
CA VAL A 308 -11.76 6.10 9.02
C VAL A 308 -10.78 6.97 9.81
N HIS A 309 -11.27 7.98 10.54
CA HIS A 309 -10.40 8.82 11.39
C HIS A 309 -9.74 8.02 12.51
N LYS A 310 -10.47 7.15 13.21
CA LYS A 310 -9.92 6.25 14.24
C LYS A 310 -8.80 5.38 13.66
N GLU A 311 -8.99 4.85 12.45
CA GLU A 311 -7.98 4.04 11.79
C GLU A 311 -6.73 4.86 11.41
N LEU A 312 -6.89 6.09 10.92
CA LEU A 312 -5.78 7.02 10.65
C LEU A 312 -4.96 7.32 11.92
N VAL A 313 -5.64 7.53 13.06
CA VAL A 313 -4.98 7.72 14.37
C VAL A 313 -4.21 6.47 14.77
N ARG A 314 -4.83 5.27 14.66
CA ARG A 314 -4.18 3.99 14.96
C ARG A 314 -2.91 3.79 14.14
N LEU A 315 -2.93 4.18 12.87
CA LEU A 315 -1.80 4.10 11.94
C LEU A 315 -0.78 5.24 12.12
N LYS A 316 -0.99 6.18 13.06
CA LYS A 316 -0.14 7.35 13.30
C LYS A 316 0.02 8.27 12.08
N LEU A 317 -1.00 8.33 11.26
CA LEU A 317 -1.06 9.15 10.05
C LEU A 317 -1.59 10.57 10.34
N VAL A 318 -2.36 10.73 11.38
CA VAL A 318 -2.89 12.01 11.87
C VAL A 318 -2.54 12.24 13.32
#